data_20493111e76d2168dd23121cbbf5c8cf
#
_entry.id   20493111e76d2168dd23121cbbf5c8cf
#
_cell.length_a   1.000
_cell.length_b   1.000
_cell.length_c   1.000
_cell.angle_alpha   90.00
_cell.angle_beta   90.00
_cell.angle_gamma   90.00
#
_symmetry.space_group_name_H-M   'P 1'
#
loop_
_entity.id
_entity.type
_entity.pdbx_description
1 polymer ?
#
loop_
_entity_poly.entity_id
_entity_poly.type
_entity_poly.pdbx_seq_one_letter_code
_entity_poly.pdbx_strand_id
1 'polypeptide(L)'
;MRNETRFKYNAAMAQLAKLNNVEKVSHKFNVAPTVQQKLEDKIQLSSAFLQKINVFLVDEQSGSAVGLGISRPTASRTNTDTNDRQAKDPSNMDERFYFCRKTDFDTAIKYQKLDQWAKFKDFYARFSGQIQKRQGLDRIMIGFNGTSFAATTDIVANPKLQDVNKGWLQKMREENVARVLSSGTAQGKITIGKLGDYKNVDALVMTLVDEMIDEVHQDNPDLVVLCNRKTVADKYFPLVNQDQPNSEKLAADIIISQKRMDNLPVYAVPFFPEDTILVTT
;
A
#
# COMPACT_ATOMS: atom_id res chain seq x y z
N MET A 1 -18.61 -20.43 -28.88
CA MET A 1 -17.46 -21.16 -28.28
C MET A 1 -17.18 -22.41 -29.12
N ARG A 2 -15.95 -22.56 -29.59
CA ARG A 2 -15.48 -23.74 -30.35
C ARG A 2 -15.43 -24.97 -29.44
N ASN A 3 -15.53 -26.18 -30.02
CA ASN A 3 -15.55 -27.41 -29.22
C ASN A 3 -14.24 -27.59 -28.39
N GLU A 4 -13.09 -27.31 -28.97
CA GLU A 4 -11.81 -27.37 -28.26
C GLU A 4 -11.76 -26.40 -27.08
N THR A 5 -12.29 -25.19 -27.25
CA THR A 5 -12.40 -24.18 -26.19
C THR A 5 -13.31 -24.68 -25.08
N ARG A 6 -14.43 -25.34 -25.44
CA ARG A 6 -15.37 -25.92 -24.47
C ARG A 6 -14.72 -27.02 -23.62
N PHE A 7 -13.91 -27.89 -24.25
CA PHE A 7 -13.16 -28.91 -23.51
C PHE A 7 -12.23 -28.31 -22.48
N LYS A 8 -11.44 -27.30 -22.88
CA LYS A 8 -10.51 -26.61 -21.98
C LYS A 8 -11.24 -25.87 -20.87
N TYR A 9 -12.35 -25.22 -21.19
CA TYR A 9 -13.20 -24.54 -20.21
C TYR A 9 -13.76 -25.52 -19.18
N ASN A 10 -14.34 -26.63 -19.63
CA ASN A 10 -14.89 -27.65 -18.74
C ASN A 10 -13.80 -28.27 -17.86
N ALA A 11 -12.59 -28.52 -18.40
CA ALA A 11 -11.48 -29.01 -17.62
C ALA A 11 -11.05 -28.00 -16.53
N ALA A 12 -11.02 -26.71 -16.84
CA ALA A 12 -10.73 -25.65 -15.87
C ALA A 12 -11.81 -25.57 -14.77
N MET A 13 -13.09 -25.68 -15.13
CA MET A 13 -14.19 -25.70 -14.16
C MET A 13 -14.13 -26.94 -13.26
N ALA A 14 -13.82 -28.11 -13.81
CA ALA A 14 -13.63 -29.33 -13.04
C ALA A 14 -12.45 -29.23 -12.06
N GLN A 15 -11.36 -28.58 -12.48
CA GLN A 15 -10.21 -28.31 -11.60
C GLN A 15 -10.57 -27.37 -10.45
N LEU A 16 -11.32 -26.31 -10.72
CA LEU A 16 -11.84 -25.40 -9.70
C LEU A 16 -12.76 -26.11 -8.70
N ALA A 17 -13.67 -26.94 -9.20
CA ALA A 17 -14.56 -27.74 -8.38
C ALA A 17 -13.76 -28.66 -7.43
N LYS A 18 -12.77 -29.36 -7.97
CA LYS A 18 -11.87 -30.23 -7.18
C LYS A 18 -11.06 -29.47 -6.13
N LEU A 19 -10.51 -28.29 -6.48
CA LEU A 19 -9.73 -27.47 -5.55
C LEU A 19 -10.58 -26.99 -4.36
N ASN A 20 -11.85 -26.70 -4.58
CA ASN A 20 -12.75 -26.18 -3.55
C ASN A 20 -13.64 -27.27 -2.93
N ASN A 21 -13.46 -28.53 -3.33
CA ASN A 21 -14.26 -29.68 -2.89
C ASN A 21 -15.78 -29.46 -3.07
N VAL A 22 -16.18 -28.89 -4.22
CA VAL A 22 -17.56 -28.63 -4.60
C VAL A 22 -17.96 -29.45 -5.84
N GLU A 23 -19.21 -29.85 -5.93
CA GLU A 23 -19.69 -30.63 -7.06
C GLU A 23 -19.74 -29.81 -8.35
N LYS A 24 -20.21 -28.54 -8.26
CA LYS A 24 -20.39 -27.65 -9.42
C LYS A 24 -19.99 -26.22 -9.06
N VAL A 25 -19.22 -25.57 -9.95
CA VAL A 25 -18.83 -24.15 -9.81
C VAL A 25 -19.79 -23.19 -10.52
N SER A 26 -20.89 -23.68 -11.07
CA SER A 26 -21.92 -22.85 -11.72
C SER A 26 -22.83 -22.09 -10.73
N HIS A 27 -22.79 -22.46 -9.47
CA HIS A 27 -23.52 -21.81 -8.38
C HIS A 27 -22.53 -21.15 -7.41
N LYS A 28 -23.03 -20.23 -6.57
CA LYS A 28 -22.23 -19.65 -5.48
C LYS A 28 -21.75 -20.75 -4.54
N PHE A 29 -20.49 -20.71 -4.18
CA PHE A 29 -19.90 -21.59 -3.19
C PHE A 29 -18.89 -20.80 -2.34
N ASN A 30 -18.64 -21.26 -1.13
CA ASN A 30 -17.61 -20.73 -0.28
C ASN A 30 -16.26 -21.31 -0.68
N VAL A 31 -15.26 -20.46 -0.83
CA VAL A 31 -13.90 -20.90 -1.12
C VAL A 31 -13.30 -21.53 0.13
N ALA A 32 -12.67 -22.70 -0.02
CA ALA A 32 -11.99 -23.35 1.09
C ALA A 32 -10.87 -22.42 1.66
N PRO A 33 -10.74 -22.30 2.99
CA PRO A 33 -9.77 -21.38 3.61
C PRO A 33 -8.34 -21.54 3.10
N THR A 34 -7.89 -22.78 2.89
CA THR A 34 -6.57 -23.08 2.32
C THR A 34 -6.38 -22.60 0.89
N VAL A 35 -7.46 -22.60 0.08
CA VAL A 35 -7.45 -22.09 -1.29
C VAL A 35 -7.46 -20.56 -1.28
N GLN A 36 -8.21 -19.96 -0.36
CA GLN A 36 -8.24 -18.51 -0.16
C GLN A 36 -6.87 -17.99 0.24
N GLN A 37 -6.21 -18.63 1.21
CA GLN A 37 -4.87 -18.26 1.63
C GLN A 37 -3.86 -18.30 0.48
N LYS A 38 -3.84 -19.40 -0.31
CA LYS A 38 -3.00 -19.49 -1.51
C LYS A 38 -3.32 -18.43 -2.57
N LEU A 39 -4.56 -17.99 -2.66
CA LEU A 39 -4.96 -16.90 -3.56
C LEU A 39 -4.41 -15.57 -3.05
N GLU A 40 -4.52 -15.30 -1.76
CA GLU A 40 -3.98 -14.09 -1.12
C GLU A 40 -2.45 -14.02 -1.30
N ASP A 41 -1.72 -15.11 -1.06
CA ASP A 41 -0.28 -15.20 -1.29
C ASP A 41 0.08 -14.83 -2.75
N LYS A 42 -0.67 -15.35 -3.72
CA LYS A 42 -0.44 -15.04 -5.13
C LYS A 42 -0.76 -13.58 -5.48
N ILE A 43 -1.78 -13.00 -4.87
CA ILE A 43 -2.11 -11.59 -5.05
C ILE A 43 -0.99 -10.73 -4.45
N GLN A 44 -0.52 -11.05 -3.26
CA GLN A 44 0.59 -10.35 -2.61
C GLN A 44 1.87 -10.43 -3.45
N LEU A 45 2.22 -11.61 -3.95
CA LEU A 45 3.38 -11.82 -4.82
C LEU A 45 3.25 -11.14 -6.20
N SER A 46 2.05 -10.73 -6.60
CA SER A 46 1.81 -10.12 -7.92
C SER A 46 2.36 -8.70 -8.06
N SER A 47 2.70 -8.04 -6.95
CA SER A 47 3.21 -6.65 -6.93
C SER A 47 4.39 -6.52 -5.97
N ALA A 48 5.47 -5.88 -6.43
CA ALA A 48 6.65 -5.60 -5.60
C ALA A 48 6.31 -4.74 -4.36
N PHE A 49 5.30 -3.90 -4.44
CA PHE A 49 4.84 -3.09 -3.32
C PHE A 49 4.07 -3.94 -2.30
N LEU A 50 3.15 -4.81 -2.75
CA LEU A 50 2.38 -5.67 -1.85
C LEU A 50 3.25 -6.66 -1.09
N GLN A 51 4.40 -7.08 -1.65
CA GLN A 51 5.36 -7.93 -0.96
C GLN A 51 6.04 -7.26 0.24
N LYS A 52 6.01 -5.92 0.28
CA LYS A 52 6.58 -5.12 1.39
C LYS A 52 5.55 -4.80 2.48
N ILE A 53 4.28 -5.08 2.23
CA ILE A 53 3.19 -4.84 3.17
C ILE A 53 2.90 -6.11 3.95
N ASN A 54 2.76 -5.97 5.26
CA ASN A 54 2.27 -7.05 6.10
C ASN A 54 0.76 -7.23 5.89
N VAL A 55 0.35 -8.42 5.45
CA VAL A 55 -1.05 -8.79 5.32
C VAL A 55 -1.46 -9.60 6.53
N PHE A 56 -2.39 -9.07 7.31
CA PHE A 56 -2.92 -9.73 8.47
C PHE A 56 -4.29 -10.33 8.15
N LEU A 57 -4.38 -11.66 8.16
CA LEU A 57 -5.62 -12.38 7.92
C LEU A 57 -6.40 -12.49 9.24
N VAL A 58 -7.68 -12.15 9.21
CA VAL A 58 -8.58 -12.20 10.36
C VAL A 58 -9.81 -13.03 10.01
N ASP A 59 -10.32 -13.77 10.99
CA ASP A 59 -11.52 -14.60 10.85
C ASP A 59 -12.79 -13.81 11.17
N GLU A 60 -12.68 -12.76 12.01
CA GLU A 60 -13.80 -11.93 12.42
C GLU A 60 -13.95 -10.69 11.54
N GLN A 61 -15.19 -10.27 11.33
CA GLN A 61 -15.50 -9.08 10.54
C GLN A 61 -15.00 -7.79 11.18
N SER A 62 -14.99 -7.72 12.50
CA SER A 62 -14.51 -6.57 13.26
C SER A 62 -13.76 -7.02 14.51
N GLY A 63 -12.76 -6.27 14.87
CA GLY A 63 -11.97 -6.54 16.07
C GLY A 63 -10.99 -5.42 16.34
N SER A 64 -10.15 -5.60 17.35
CA SER A 64 -9.06 -4.67 17.63
C SER A 64 -7.70 -5.35 17.49
N ALA A 65 -6.77 -4.63 16.93
CA ALA A 65 -5.36 -4.97 16.97
C ALA A 65 -4.72 -4.20 18.11
N VAL A 66 -4.24 -4.90 19.11
CA VAL A 66 -3.60 -4.30 20.29
C VAL A 66 -2.10 -4.29 20.08
N GLY A 67 -1.52 -3.10 20.00
CA GLY A 67 -0.09 -2.89 20.05
C GLY A 67 0.37 -2.71 21.50
N LEU A 68 1.39 -3.48 21.93
CA LEU A 68 2.05 -3.27 23.21
C LEU A 68 3.33 -2.47 22.99
N GLY A 69 3.37 -1.26 23.49
CA GLY A 69 4.55 -0.40 23.45
C GLY A 69 5.02 0.00 24.83
N ILE A 70 6.29 0.40 24.95
CA ILE A 70 6.84 1.06 26.14
C ILE A 70 7.23 2.47 25.69
N SER A 71 6.39 3.44 26.00
CA SER A 71 6.56 4.82 25.55
C SER A 71 7.23 5.74 26.59
N ARG A 72 7.40 5.27 27.83
CA ARG A 72 7.92 6.09 28.91
C ARG A 72 9.29 5.59 29.41
N PRO A 73 10.21 6.49 29.79
CA PRO A 73 11.45 6.09 30.44
C PRO A 73 11.17 5.28 31.71
N THR A 74 11.86 4.16 31.86
CA THR A 74 11.75 3.28 33.04
C THR A 74 12.86 3.56 34.06
N ALA A 75 13.95 4.19 33.64
CA ALA A 75 15.07 4.51 34.51
C ALA A 75 14.68 5.57 35.55
N SER A 76 14.87 5.24 36.83
CA SER A 76 14.66 6.16 37.93
C SER A 76 15.63 5.85 39.08
N ARG A 77 15.89 6.83 39.94
CA ARG A 77 16.67 6.65 41.17
C ARG A 77 15.81 7.04 42.36
N THR A 78 15.75 6.16 43.33
CA THR A 78 15.05 6.41 44.60
C THR A 78 16.05 6.32 45.72
N ASN A 79 16.04 7.35 46.60
CA ASN A 79 16.81 7.24 47.86
C ASN A 79 16.03 6.31 48.81
N THR A 80 16.56 5.11 48.98
CA THR A 80 15.89 4.07 49.81
C THR A 80 16.07 4.28 51.30
N ASP A 81 16.87 5.27 51.74
CA ASP A 81 17.01 5.64 53.14
C ASP A 81 15.77 6.42 53.63
N THR A 82 15.03 7.05 52.70
CA THR A 82 13.89 7.92 53.03
C THR A 82 12.58 7.47 52.41
N ASN A 83 12.59 6.71 51.29
CA ASN A 83 11.41 6.30 50.58
C ASN A 83 11.53 4.90 49.98
N ASP A 84 10.45 4.16 49.97
CA ASP A 84 10.37 2.86 49.32
C ASP A 84 10.28 3.00 47.80
N ARG A 85 10.90 2.05 47.05
CA ARG A 85 10.78 1.99 45.59
C ARG A 85 9.36 1.62 45.20
N GLN A 86 8.79 2.43 44.30
CA GLN A 86 7.48 2.17 43.71
C GLN A 86 7.68 1.76 42.24
N ALA A 87 7.19 0.57 41.91
CA ALA A 87 7.11 0.11 40.50
C ALA A 87 6.02 0.89 39.81
N LYS A 88 6.34 1.36 38.58
CA LYS A 88 5.40 2.03 37.67
C LYS A 88 5.26 1.18 36.42
N ASP A 89 4.06 1.07 35.90
CA ASP A 89 3.79 0.43 34.63
C ASP A 89 4.16 1.39 33.50
N PRO A 90 5.20 1.09 32.68
CA PRO A 90 5.59 1.91 31.55
C PRO A 90 4.85 1.52 30.26
N SER A 91 4.02 0.47 30.29
CA SER A 91 3.33 -0.03 29.10
C SER A 91 2.30 0.97 28.58
N ASN A 92 2.23 1.09 27.28
CA ASN A 92 1.18 1.77 26.56
C ASN A 92 0.50 0.76 25.64
N MET A 93 -0.82 0.68 25.74
CA MET A 93 -1.64 -0.12 24.84
C MET A 93 -2.23 0.81 23.79
N ASP A 94 -1.82 0.64 22.54
CA ASP A 94 -2.46 1.30 21.40
C ASP A 94 -3.45 0.30 20.78
N GLU A 95 -4.72 0.59 20.92
CA GLU A 95 -5.80 -0.25 20.41
C GLU A 95 -6.30 0.35 19.11
N ARG A 96 -6.17 -0.39 18.01
CA ARG A 96 -6.64 0.02 16.68
C ARG A 96 -7.75 -0.89 16.22
N PHE A 97 -8.91 -0.31 15.99
CA PHE A 97 -10.06 -1.04 15.51
C PHE A 97 -9.96 -1.29 13.98
N TYR A 98 -10.30 -2.50 13.56
CA TYR A 98 -10.51 -2.82 12.17
C TYR A 98 -11.94 -3.26 11.90
N PHE A 99 -12.42 -3.03 10.70
CA PHE A 99 -13.69 -3.52 10.20
C PHE A 99 -13.53 -3.97 8.76
N CYS A 100 -13.74 -5.26 8.52
CA CYS A 100 -13.64 -5.87 7.19
C CYS A 100 -14.88 -5.55 6.37
N ARG A 101 -14.70 -4.90 5.23
CA ARG A 101 -15.76 -4.58 4.26
C ARG A 101 -15.71 -5.55 3.09
N LYS A 102 -16.87 -6.07 2.72
CA LYS A 102 -16.98 -6.90 1.54
C LYS A 102 -16.68 -6.08 0.29
N THR A 103 -15.78 -6.58 -0.55
CA THR A 103 -15.45 -6.00 -1.85
C THR A 103 -15.60 -7.07 -2.92
N ASP A 104 -16.40 -6.81 -3.95
CA ASP A 104 -16.65 -7.73 -5.05
C ASP A 104 -15.66 -7.47 -6.19
N PHE A 105 -15.07 -8.52 -6.75
CA PHE A 105 -14.17 -8.48 -7.91
C PHE A 105 -14.78 -9.26 -9.06
N ASP A 106 -15.84 -8.72 -9.65
CA ASP A 106 -16.58 -9.37 -10.70
C ASP A 106 -15.83 -9.34 -12.03
N THR A 107 -15.67 -10.50 -12.64
CA THR A 107 -15.00 -10.62 -13.93
C THR A 107 -15.83 -11.45 -14.90
N ALA A 108 -15.95 -10.96 -16.12
CA ALA A 108 -16.61 -11.69 -17.22
C ALA A 108 -15.75 -11.67 -18.48
N ILE A 109 -15.71 -12.77 -19.19
CA ILE A 109 -15.04 -12.87 -20.48
C ILE A 109 -16.00 -13.27 -21.58
N LYS A 110 -16.01 -12.52 -22.70
CA LYS A 110 -16.83 -12.86 -23.87
C LYS A 110 -16.30 -14.13 -24.55
N TYR A 111 -17.19 -15.00 -25.03
CA TYR A 111 -16.85 -16.26 -25.71
C TYR A 111 -15.88 -16.06 -26.89
N GLN A 112 -16.01 -14.97 -27.65
CA GLN A 112 -15.08 -14.67 -28.75
C GLN A 112 -13.64 -14.49 -28.26
N LYS A 113 -13.44 -13.77 -27.14
CA LYS A 113 -12.12 -13.61 -26.53
C LYS A 113 -11.59 -14.94 -25.98
N LEU A 114 -12.48 -15.74 -25.40
CA LEU A 114 -12.14 -17.08 -24.92
C LEU A 114 -11.62 -17.96 -26.09
N ASP A 115 -12.30 -17.95 -27.24
CA ASP A 115 -11.91 -18.72 -28.41
C ASP A 115 -10.57 -18.30 -29.02
N GLN A 116 -10.21 -17.01 -28.93
CA GLN A 116 -8.91 -16.50 -29.38
C GLN A 116 -7.76 -16.99 -28.48
N TRP A 117 -7.96 -17.01 -27.16
CA TRP A 117 -6.95 -17.38 -26.18
C TRP A 117 -6.83 -18.87 -25.92
N ALA A 118 -7.88 -19.65 -26.18
CA ALA A 118 -7.94 -21.08 -25.90
C ALA A 118 -6.95 -21.93 -26.71
N LYS A 119 -6.33 -21.37 -27.75
CA LYS A 119 -5.22 -22.03 -28.48
C LYS A 119 -3.97 -22.25 -27.62
N PHE A 120 -3.77 -21.49 -26.55
CA PHE A 120 -2.65 -21.66 -25.64
C PHE A 120 -2.94 -22.77 -24.62
N LYS A 121 -1.95 -23.63 -24.34
CA LYS A 121 -2.11 -24.76 -23.40
C LYS A 121 -2.32 -24.29 -21.96
N ASP A 122 -1.73 -23.17 -21.58
CA ASP A 122 -1.74 -22.56 -20.26
C ASP A 122 -2.73 -21.38 -20.13
N PHE A 123 -3.75 -21.35 -21.00
CA PHE A 123 -4.75 -20.28 -21.06
C PHE A 123 -5.35 -19.93 -19.68
N TYR A 124 -5.80 -20.95 -18.95
CA TYR A 124 -6.45 -20.74 -17.65
C TYR A 124 -5.49 -20.10 -16.61
N ALA A 125 -4.25 -20.60 -16.55
CA ALA A 125 -3.25 -20.06 -15.64
C ALA A 125 -2.90 -18.59 -15.97
N ARG A 126 -2.74 -18.26 -17.25
CA ARG A 126 -2.51 -16.88 -17.70
C ARG A 126 -3.67 -15.96 -17.37
N PHE A 127 -4.90 -16.41 -17.64
CA PHE A 127 -6.10 -15.61 -17.35
C PHE A 127 -6.26 -15.37 -15.85
N SER A 128 -6.16 -16.42 -15.04
CA SER A 128 -6.20 -16.32 -13.58
C SER A 128 -5.11 -15.40 -13.04
N GLY A 129 -3.88 -15.53 -13.54
CA GLY A 129 -2.76 -14.65 -13.15
C GLY A 129 -3.00 -13.16 -13.47
N GLN A 130 -3.65 -12.84 -14.59
CA GLN A 130 -4.01 -11.46 -14.92
C GLN A 130 -5.08 -10.91 -13.98
N ILE A 131 -6.08 -11.72 -13.60
CA ILE A 131 -7.09 -11.32 -12.61
C ILE A 131 -6.44 -11.06 -11.25
N GLN A 132 -5.58 -11.97 -10.78
CA GLN A 132 -4.86 -11.82 -9.51
C GLN A 132 -4.01 -10.55 -9.48
N LYS A 133 -3.28 -10.29 -10.57
CA LYS A 133 -2.50 -9.07 -10.72
C LYS A 133 -3.39 -7.82 -10.68
N ARG A 134 -4.55 -7.84 -11.35
CA ARG A 134 -5.49 -6.72 -11.32
C ARG A 134 -6.06 -6.50 -9.93
N GLN A 135 -6.46 -7.56 -9.22
CA GLN A 135 -6.92 -7.47 -7.84
C GLN A 135 -5.86 -6.85 -6.91
N GLY A 136 -4.58 -7.23 -7.08
CA GLY A 136 -3.48 -6.61 -6.34
C GLY A 136 -3.36 -5.11 -6.62
N LEU A 137 -3.47 -4.69 -7.88
CA LEU A 137 -3.45 -3.28 -8.27
C LEU A 137 -4.66 -2.50 -7.73
N ASP A 138 -5.85 -3.10 -7.74
CA ASP A 138 -7.05 -2.47 -7.19
C ASP A 138 -6.95 -2.29 -5.67
N ARG A 139 -6.35 -3.24 -4.94
CA ARG A 139 -6.06 -3.10 -3.50
C ARG A 139 -5.11 -1.95 -3.22
N ILE A 140 -4.04 -1.80 -4.01
CA ILE A 140 -3.13 -0.65 -3.90
C ILE A 140 -3.88 0.65 -4.17
N MET A 141 -4.73 0.68 -5.20
CA MET A 141 -5.50 1.85 -5.57
C MET A 141 -6.46 2.27 -4.46
N ILE A 142 -7.22 1.34 -3.88
CA ILE A 142 -8.11 1.57 -2.73
C ILE A 142 -7.30 2.02 -1.51
N GLY A 143 -6.18 1.36 -1.22
CA GLY A 143 -5.32 1.66 -0.08
C GLY A 143 -4.83 3.11 -0.04
N PHE A 144 -4.49 3.69 -1.18
CA PHE A 144 -3.99 5.06 -1.24
C PHE A 144 -5.06 6.11 -1.59
N ASN A 145 -6.10 5.75 -2.36
CA ASN A 145 -7.08 6.72 -2.84
C ASN A 145 -8.45 6.60 -2.17
N GLY A 146 -8.72 5.53 -1.43
CA GLY A 146 -10.01 5.33 -0.78
C GLY A 146 -10.31 6.40 0.27
N THR A 147 -11.44 7.06 0.15
CA THR A 147 -11.87 8.14 1.05
C THR A 147 -13.13 7.80 1.83
N SER A 148 -13.97 6.95 1.27
CA SER A 148 -15.28 6.62 1.85
C SER A 148 -15.67 5.18 1.56
N PHE A 149 -16.80 4.77 2.14
CA PHE A 149 -17.44 3.49 1.88
C PHE A 149 -18.88 3.76 1.41
N ALA A 150 -19.17 3.44 0.15
CA ALA A 150 -20.51 3.54 -0.42
C ALA A 150 -21.19 2.15 -0.43
N ALA A 151 -22.51 2.12 -0.25
CA ALA A 151 -23.29 0.89 -0.37
C ALA A 151 -23.29 0.34 -1.80
N THR A 152 -23.26 1.25 -2.79
CA THR A 152 -23.06 0.96 -4.21
C THR A 152 -22.00 1.90 -4.75
N THR A 153 -20.97 1.35 -5.37
CA THR A 153 -19.83 2.11 -5.88
C THR A 153 -20.09 2.62 -7.30
N ASP A 154 -19.55 3.80 -7.62
CA ASP A 154 -19.62 4.41 -8.95
C ASP A 154 -18.21 4.66 -9.50
N ILE A 155 -17.77 3.79 -10.40
CA ILE A 155 -16.45 3.88 -11.03
C ILE A 155 -16.30 5.08 -11.99
N VAL A 156 -17.39 5.66 -12.47
CA VAL A 156 -17.35 6.82 -13.35
C VAL A 156 -17.07 8.08 -12.54
N ALA A 157 -17.77 8.25 -11.43
CA ALA A 157 -17.52 9.34 -10.49
C ALA A 157 -16.22 9.15 -9.71
N ASN A 158 -15.85 7.89 -9.41
CA ASN A 158 -14.69 7.52 -8.58
C ASN A 158 -13.71 6.61 -9.33
N PRO A 159 -13.00 7.10 -10.36
CA PRO A 159 -12.15 6.27 -11.24
C PRO A 159 -10.93 5.67 -10.55
N LYS A 160 -10.58 6.15 -9.36
CA LYS A 160 -9.51 5.60 -8.49
C LYS A 160 -10.08 4.80 -7.31
N LEU A 161 -11.32 4.30 -7.40
CA LEU A 161 -11.99 3.47 -6.38
C LEU A 161 -12.08 4.17 -5.01
N GLN A 162 -12.33 5.49 -5.01
CA GLN A 162 -12.34 6.33 -3.80
C GLN A 162 -13.48 5.98 -2.85
N ASP A 163 -14.56 5.40 -3.34
CA ASP A 163 -15.81 5.08 -2.65
C ASP A 163 -15.94 3.60 -2.22
N VAL A 164 -14.94 2.77 -2.50
CA VAL A 164 -14.98 1.34 -2.18
C VAL A 164 -14.69 1.07 -0.71
N ASN A 165 -13.65 1.70 -0.16
CA ASN A 165 -13.30 1.62 1.26
C ASN A 165 -12.37 2.77 1.65
N LYS A 166 -12.31 3.10 2.94
CA LYS A 166 -11.32 4.03 3.47
C LYS A 166 -9.93 3.41 3.39
N GLY A 167 -9.03 4.10 2.73
CA GLY A 167 -7.64 3.70 2.55
C GLY A 167 -6.71 4.20 3.66
N TRP A 168 -5.43 3.85 3.56
CA TRP A 168 -4.40 4.17 4.56
C TRP A 168 -4.24 5.68 4.78
N LEU A 169 -4.16 6.47 3.70
CA LEU A 169 -4.00 7.93 3.83
C LEU A 169 -5.22 8.60 4.46
N GLN A 170 -6.42 8.10 4.15
CA GLN A 170 -7.65 8.63 4.77
C GLN A 170 -7.72 8.30 6.26
N LYS A 171 -7.35 7.07 6.64
CA LYS A 171 -7.25 6.69 8.05
C LYS A 171 -6.24 7.55 8.82
N MET A 172 -5.07 7.82 8.23
CA MET A 172 -4.10 8.74 8.84
C MET A 172 -4.69 10.13 9.08
N ARG A 173 -5.43 10.67 8.10
CA ARG A 173 -6.09 11.99 8.26
C ARG A 173 -7.18 12.00 9.34
N GLU A 174 -7.86 10.88 9.57
CA GLU A 174 -8.95 10.79 10.55
C GLU A 174 -8.44 10.42 11.95
N GLU A 175 -7.48 9.51 12.05
CA GLU A 175 -7.04 8.90 13.32
C GLU A 175 -5.75 9.55 13.88
N ASN A 176 -4.88 10.11 13.02
CA ASN A 176 -3.58 10.66 13.40
C ASN A 176 -3.29 12.00 12.73
N VAL A 177 -4.16 12.98 12.94
CA VAL A 177 -4.04 14.32 12.35
C VAL A 177 -2.69 14.99 12.66
N ALA A 178 -2.14 14.76 13.84
CA ALA A 178 -0.84 15.30 14.26
C ALA A 178 0.34 14.83 13.40
N ARG A 179 0.18 13.71 12.68
CA ARG A 179 1.18 13.16 11.74
C ARG A 179 0.86 13.47 10.28
N VAL A 180 0.01 14.46 10.04
CA VAL A 180 -0.39 14.86 8.68
C VAL A 180 -0.08 16.33 8.47
N LEU A 181 0.96 16.61 7.70
CA LEU A 181 1.28 17.95 7.25
C LEU A 181 0.43 18.28 6.02
N SER A 182 -0.57 19.14 6.18
CA SER A 182 -1.51 19.51 5.11
C SER A 182 -1.45 20.98 4.70
N SER A 183 -0.75 21.82 5.47
CA SER A 183 -0.70 23.27 5.26
C SER A 183 0.71 23.78 5.49
N GLY A 184 1.14 24.68 4.61
CA GLY A 184 2.31 25.51 4.81
C GLY A 184 1.88 26.93 5.21
N THR A 185 2.50 27.96 4.62
CA THR A 185 2.09 29.35 4.80
C THR A 185 0.65 29.60 4.34
N ALA A 186 0.22 28.89 3.29
CA ALA A 186 -1.18 28.89 2.82
C ALA A 186 -1.92 27.67 3.39
N GLN A 187 -3.14 27.91 3.91
CA GLN A 187 -3.97 26.84 4.45
C GLN A 187 -4.33 25.82 3.38
N GLY A 188 -4.19 24.54 3.69
CA GLY A 188 -4.53 23.41 2.81
C GLY A 188 -3.59 23.21 1.63
N LYS A 189 -2.45 23.90 1.58
CA LYS A 189 -1.48 23.79 0.50
C LYS A 189 -0.05 23.92 1.03
N ILE A 190 0.83 23.05 0.54
CA ILE A 190 2.27 23.14 0.72
C ILE A 190 2.90 23.46 -0.63
N THR A 191 3.75 24.46 -0.67
CA THR A 191 4.40 24.92 -1.90
C THR A 191 5.88 24.57 -1.88
N ILE A 192 6.38 23.98 -2.97
CA ILE A 192 7.78 23.59 -3.14
C ILE A 192 8.39 24.45 -4.25
N GLY A 193 9.50 25.10 -3.97
CA GLY A 193 10.23 25.95 -4.92
C GLY A 193 11.01 27.08 -4.23
N LYS A 194 11.67 27.93 -5.02
CA LYS A 194 12.53 29.00 -4.47
C LYS A 194 11.83 29.97 -3.50
N LEU A 195 10.53 30.23 -3.75
CA LEU A 195 9.68 31.11 -2.95
C LEU A 195 8.57 30.33 -2.22
N GLY A 196 8.64 29.00 -2.22
CA GLY A 196 7.67 28.14 -1.55
C GLY A 196 8.02 27.93 -0.07
N ASP A 197 7.13 27.20 0.61
CA ASP A 197 7.33 26.79 2.00
C ASP A 197 8.59 25.94 2.17
N TYR A 198 8.89 25.11 1.17
CA TYR A 198 10.11 24.31 1.09
C TYR A 198 10.84 24.54 -0.22
N LYS A 199 12.17 24.63 -0.18
CA LYS A 199 12.99 24.86 -1.39
C LYS A 199 12.97 23.69 -2.36
N ASN A 200 12.91 22.49 -1.84
CA ASN A 200 12.88 21.23 -2.59
C ASN A 200 12.16 20.13 -1.79
N VAL A 201 11.96 18.98 -2.42
CA VAL A 201 11.29 17.83 -1.80
C VAL A 201 12.11 17.24 -0.65
N ASP A 202 13.44 17.31 -0.71
CA ASP A 202 14.30 16.79 0.35
C ASP A 202 14.12 17.59 1.66
N ALA A 203 14.02 18.91 1.57
CA ALA A 203 13.73 19.75 2.73
C ALA A 203 12.36 19.45 3.36
N LEU A 204 11.36 19.14 2.52
CA LEU A 204 10.06 18.69 3.02
C LEU A 204 10.17 17.34 3.76
N VAL A 205 10.86 16.36 3.16
CA VAL A 205 11.03 15.02 3.78
C VAL A 205 11.80 15.12 5.08
N MET A 206 12.88 15.93 5.12
CA MET A 206 13.63 16.21 6.35
C MET A 206 12.72 16.75 7.46
N THR A 207 11.91 17.77 7.16
CA THR A 207 10.94 18.32 8.13
C THR A 207 9.93 17.27 8.59
N LEU A 208 9.43 16.39 7.69
CA LEU A 208 8.51 15.33 8.08
C LEU A 208 9.16 14.32 9.05
N VAL A 209 10.45 14.02 8.88
CA VAL A 209 11.17 13.12 9.77
C VAL A 209 11.44 13.81 11.11
N ASP A 210 11.96 15.04 11.09
CA ASP A 210 12.39 15.74 12.30
C ASP A 210 11.21 16.19 13.17
N GLU A 211 10.10 16.64 12.58
CA GLU A 211 8.99 17.22 13.33
C GLU A 211 7.82 16.27 13.60
N MET A 212 7.64 15.23 12.75
CA MET A 212 6.45 14.36 12.82
C MET A 212 6.73 12.92 13.25
N ILE A 213 7.99 12.52 13.29
CA ILE A 213 8.42 11.22 13.78
C ILE A 213 9.08 11.41 15.15
N ASP A 214 8.70 10.55 16.10
CA ASP A 214 9.32 10.58 17.43
C ASP A 214 10.83 10.33 17.34
N GLU A 215 11.63 11.07 18.11
CA GLU A 215 13.10 11.06 18.09
C GLU A 215 13.71 9.64 18.10
N VAL A 216 13.09 8.70 18.83
CA VAL A 216 13.52 7.30 18.92
C VAL A 216 13.45 6.57 17.57
N HIS A 217 12.62 7.05 16.64
CA HIS A 217 12.34 6.40 15.36
C HIS A 217 12.90 7.17 14.16
N GLN A 218 13.46 8.37 14.35
CA GLN A 218 13.99 9.20 13.26
C GLN A 218 15.16 8.54 12.53
N ASP A 219 16.03 7.85 13.28
CA ASP A 219 17.21 7.14 12.74
C ASP A 219 16.91 5.66 12.37
N ASN A 220 15.64 5.27 12.24
CA ASN A 220 15.31 3.91 11.90
C ASN A 220 15.72 3.60 10.44
N PRO A 221 16.61 2.58 10.21
CA PRO A 221 17.09 2.23 8.87
C PRO A 221 15.99 1.69 7.93
N ASP A 222 14.84 1.28 8.48
CA ASP A 222 13.70 0.78 7.72
C ASP A 222 12.77 1.90 7.21
N LEU A 223 13.05 3.16 7.57
CA LEU A 223 12.30 4.29 7.06
C LEU A 223 12.43 4.41 5.53
N VAL A 224 11.30 4.56 4.87
CA VAL A 224 11.19 4.69 3.42
C VAL A 224 10.23 5.81 3.04
N VAL A 225 10.47 6.40 1.89
CA VAL A 225 9.58 7.41 1.30
C VAL A 225 8.74 6.78 0.20
N LEU A 226 7.43 6.82 0.34
CA LEU A 226 6.48 6.42 -0.69
C LEU A 226 5.93 7.65 -1.39
N CYS A 227 5.99 7.66 -2.71
CA CYS A 227 5.46 8.76 -3.51
C CYS A 227 5.06 8.30 -4.91
N ASN A 228 4.49 9.22 -5.68
CA ASN A 228 4.21 9.00 -7.10
C ASN A 228 5.50 9.06 -7.93
N ARG A 229 5.55 8.35 -9.05
CA ARG A 229 6.66 8.40 -9.99
C ARG A 229 6.95 9.82 -10.51
N LYS A 230 5.93 10.65 -10.68
CA LYS A 230 6.07 12.05 -11.12
C LYS A 230 6.90 12.85 -10.13
N THR A 231 6.62 12.75 -8.83
CA THR A 231 7.39 13.41 -7.77
C THR A 231 8.88 13.05 -7.82
N VAL A 232 9.19 11.76 -8.07
CA VAL A 232 10.59 11.30 -8.26
C VAL A 232 11.19 11.91 -9.53
N ALA A 233 10.43 11.91 -10.62
CA ALA A 233 10.90 12.47 -11.89
C ALA A 233 11.17 13.97 -11.77
N ASP A 234 10.27 14.72 -11.16
CA ASP A 234 10.40 16.17 -10.98
C ASP A 234 11.62 16.55 -10.12
N LYS A 235 11.96 15.73 -9.13
CA LYS A 235 13.19 15.92 -8.32
C LYS A 235 14.46 15.81 -9.17
N TYR A 236 14.54 14.79 -10.02
CA TYR A 236 15.76 14.50 -10.78
C TYR A 236 15.82 15.17 -12.16
N PHE A 237 14.69 15.69 -12.65
CA PHE A 237 14.60 16.32 -13.96
C PHE A 237 15.64 17.45 -14.19
N PRO A 238 15.91 18.36 -13.23
CA PRO A 238 16.94 19.38 -13.38
C PRO A 238 18.33 18.81 -13.64
N LEU A 239 18.68 17.66 -13.02
CA LEU A 239 19.97 17.00 -13.21
C LEU A 239 20.08 16.35 -14.59
N VAL A 240 18.98 15.77 -15.10
CA VAL A 240 18.95 15.13 -16.40
C VAL A 240 18.97 16.14 -17.55
N ASN A 241 18.36 17.33 -17.34
CA ASN A 241 18.16 18.33 -18.38
C ASN A 241 19.33 19.33 -18.50
N GLN A 242 20.42 19.15 -17.75
CA GLN A 242 21.61 19.99 -17.86
C GLN A 242 22.63 19.34 -18.78
N ASP A 243 23.24 20.14 -19.67
CA ASP A 243 24.43 19.74 -20.41
C ASP A 243 25.65 19.77 -19.47
N GLN A 244 26.12 18.59 -19.10
CA GLN A 244 27.19 18.39 -18.15
C GLN A 244 28.41 17.71 -18.78
N PRO A 245 29.63 17.99 -18.32
CA PRO A 245 30.82 17.20 -18.64
C PRO A 245 30.64 15.71 -18.30
N ASN A 246 31.38 14.83 -18.98
CA ASN A 246 31.20 13.37 -18.79
C ASN A 246 31.41 12.89 -17.34
N SER A 247 32.27 13.55 -16.56
CA SER A 247 32.49 13.25 -15.14
C SER A 247 31.27 13.58 -14.29
N GLU A 248 30.59 14.68 -14.57
CA GLU A 248 29.40 15.13 -13.85
C GLU A 248 28.16 14.31 -14.26
N LYS A 249 28.09 13.89 -15.53
CA LYS A 249 27.06 12.94 -15.99
C LYS A 249 27.10 11.62 -15.23
N LEU A 250 28.29 11.06 -15.02
CA LEU A 250 28.45 9.83 -14.24
C LEU A 250 27.99 10.02 -12.79
N ALA A 251 28.33 11.15 -12.16
CA ALA A 251 27.87 11.47 -10.81
C ALA A 251 26.34 11.64 -10.74
N ALA A 252 25.75 12.33 -11.71
CA ALA A 252 24.30 12.49 -11.83
C ALA A 252 23.58 11.13 -12.00
N ASP A 253 24.11 10.24 -12.85
CA ASP A 253 23.56 8.91 -13.08
C ASP A 253 23.60 8.06 -11.80
N ILE A 254 24.65 8.15 -11.01
CA ILE A 254 24.77 7.48 -9.71
C ILE A 254 23.68 8.00 -8.74
N ILE A 255 23.52 9.32 -8.63
CA ILE A 255 22.51 9.96 -7.76
C ILE A 255 21.10 9.54 -8.18
N ILE A 256 20.79 9.56 -9.47
CA ILE A 256 19.50 9.18 -10.02
C ILE A 256 19.22 7.68 -9.79
N SER A 257 20.24 6.83 -9.92
CA SER A 257 20.10 5.39 -9.72
C SER A 257 19.76 5.01 -8.28
N GLN A 258 20.23 5.77 -7.31
CA GLN A 258 19.98 5.51 -5.88
C GLN A 258 18.55 5.83 -5.43
N LYS A 259 17.84 6.72 -6.14
CA LYS A 259 16.45 7.13 -5.82
C LYS A 259 16.26 7.41 -4.33
N ARG A 260 16.94 8.41 -3.80
CA ARG A 260 16.83 8.80 -2.40
C ARG A 260 16.19 10.18 -2.25
N MET A 261 15.47 10.39 -1.15
CA MET A 261 15.01 11.69 -0.65
C MET A 261 15.45 11.82 0.81
N ASP A 262 16.20 12.86 1.13
CA ASP A 262 16.77 13.05 2.47
C ASP A 262 17.45 11.79 3.01
N ASN A 263 18.34 11.18 2.23
CA ASN A 263 18.99 9.90 2.52
C ASN A 263 18.07 8.68 2.66
N LEU A 264 16.75 8.83 2.67
CA LEU A 264 15.80 7.73 2.74
C LEU A 264 15.58 7.09 1.36
N PRO A 265 15.45 5.77 1.27
CA PRO A 265 15.12 5.09 0.03
C PRO A 265 13.69 5.44 -0.42
N VAL A 266 13.54 5.68 -1.73
CA VAL A 266 12.26 6.08 -2.32
C VAL A 266 11.65 4.95 -3.12
N TYR A 267 10.39 4.65 -2.85
CA TYR A 267 9.58 3.72 -3.63
C TYR A 267 8.47 4.46 -4.38
N ALA A 268 8.54 4.42 -5.70
CA ALA A 268 7.45 4.90 -6.54
C ALA A 268 6.35 3.84 -6.61
N VAL A 269 5.21 4.12 -6.00
CA VAL A 269 4.09 3.18 -5.90
C VAL A 269 3.05 3.48 -6.99
N PRO A 270 2.52 2.46 -7.69
CA PRO A 270 1.45 2.68 -8.66
C PRO A 270 0.21 3.24 -7.98
N PHE A 271 -0.47 4.16 -8.66
CA PHE A 271 -1.70 4.84 -8.19
C PHE A 271 -1.55 5.70 -6.93
N PHE A 272 -0.34 5.91 -6.45
CA PHE A 272 -0.11 6.86 -5.36
C PHE A 272 -0.54 8.27 -5.78
N PRO A 273 -1.23 9.06 -4.92
CA PRO A 273 -1.63 10.43 -5.24
C PRO A 273 -0.44 11.32 -5.62
N GLU A 274 -0.62 12.18 -6.63
CA GLU A 274 0.48 12.96 -7.22
C GLU A 274 1.09 13.95 -6.23
N ASP A 275 0.27 14.63 -5.45
CA ASP A 275 0.69 15.70 -4.54
C ASP A 275 0.78 15.20 -3.08
N THR A 276 1.27 13.98 -2.91
CA THR A 276 1.37 13.36 -1.58
C THR A 276 2.71 12.65 -1.43
N ILE A 277 3.26 12.70 -0.22
CA ILE A 277 4.43 11.96 0.21
C ILE A 277 4.08 11.27 1.52
N LEU A 278 4.50 10.02 1.68
CA LEU A 278 4.34 9.25 2.90
C LEU A 278 5.70 8.72 3.34
N VAL A 279 6.10 9.06 4.56
CA VAL A 279 7.28 8.47 5.23
C VAL A 279 6.78 7.39 6.18
N THR A 280 7.30 6.18 6.07
CA THR A 280 6.87 5.02 6.87
C THR A 280 8.00 3.99 6.97
N THR A 281 7.84 3.01 7.83
CA THR A 281 8.71 1.81 7.95
C THR A 281 8.12 0.65 7.20
#